data_8a02d199efe2e85d36f7847cfd80d3b1
#
_entry.id   8a02d199efe2e85d36f7847cfd80d3b1
#
_cell.length_a   1.000
_cell.length_b   1.000
_cell.length_c   1.000
_cell.angle_alpha   90.00
_cell.angle_beta   90.00
_cell.angle_gamma   90.00
#
_symmetry.space_group_name_H-M   'P 1'
#
loop_
_entity.id
_entity.type
_entity.pdbx_description
1 polymer ?
#
loop_
_entity_poly.entity_id
_entity_poly.type
_entity_poly.pdbx_seq_one_letter_code
_entity_poly.pdbx_strand_id
1 'polypeptide(L)'
;MFIPLAWVSASIALVSGVFLVVRSIVSFRNQVNESIQMDLEVIKVVKKKLPEGQNPGQDSWREEILAMEQLLVSLAGFKSKTKWFTRIFFNAPTVVFEIANPSSSEEIFFYLSVPRRFRESIEKQVHSFFPNAVIEKVPDYTIFSPE
;
A
#
# COMPACT_ATOMS: atom_id res chain seq x y z
N MET A 1 47.47 38.10 0.80
CA MET A 1 46.12 38.53 1.10
C MET A 1 45.05 37.80 0.29
N PHE A 2 45.39 36.78 -0.54
CA PHE A 2 44.46 36.02 -1.39
C PHE A 2 43.98 34.71 -0.79
N ILE A 3 44.62 34.20 0.25
CA ILE A 3 44.29 32.90 0.88
C ILE A 3 42.86 32.85 1.45
N PRO A 4 42.33 33.89 2.14
CA PRO A 4 40.97 33.83 2.71
C PRO A 4 39.87 33.80 1.65
N LEU A 5 40.07 34.39 0.48
CA LEU A 5 39.11 34.42 -0.60
C LEU A 5 38.94 33.02 -1.23
N ALA A 6 40.04 32.26 -1.38
CA ALA A 6 40.02 30.89 -1.89
C ALA A 6 39.24 29.94 -0.95
N TRP A 7 39.40 30.10 0.35
CA TRP A 7 38.66 29.28 1.34
C TRP A 7 37.16 29.57 1.31
N VAL A 8 36.77 30.85 1.16
CA VAL A 8 35.36 31.26 1.05
C VAL A 8 34.73 30.69 -0.21
N SER A 9 35.39 30.80 -1.36
CA SER A 9 34.88 30.22 -2.60
C SER A 9 34.75 28.69 -2.57
N ALA A 10 35.72 28.00 -1.98
CA ALA A 10 35.67 26.55 -1.78
C ALA A 10 34.51 26.13 -0.88
N SER A 11 34.26 26.86 0.20
CA SER A 11 33.13 26.58 1.10
C SER A 11 31.78 26.78 0.40
N ILE A 12 31.62 27.83 -0.38
CA ILE A 12 30.39 28.08 -1.15
C ILE A 12 30.16 26.99 -2.19
N ALA A 13 31.20 26.55 -2.89
CA ALA A 13 31.11 25.47 -3.87
C ALA A 13 30.70 24.16 -3.23
N LEU A 14 31.25 23.84 -2.05
CA LEU A 14 30.90 22.63 -1.31
C LEU A 14 29.46 22.65 -0.84
N VAL A 15 28.98 23.75 -0.26
CA VAL A 15 27.59 23.92 0.17
C VAL A 15 26.62 23.81 -1.02
N SER A 16 26.97 24.46 -2.14
CA SER A 16 26.15 24.37 -3.36
C SER A 16 26.10 22.94 -3.92
N GLY A 17 27.21 22.23 -3.90
CA GLY A 17 27.29 20.84 -4.33
C GLY A 17 26.41 19.92 -3.47
N VAL A 18 26.50 20.05 -2.14
CA VAL A 18 25.64 19.29 -1.21
C VAL A 18 24.17 19.62 -1.45
N PHE A 19 23.82 20.88 -1.62
CA PHE A 19 22.43 21.29 -1.89
C PHE A 19 21.87 20.66 -3.18
N LEU A 20 22.66 20.66 -4.28
CA LEU A 20 22.24 20.06 -5.53
C LEU A 20 22.05 18.53 -5.40
N VAL A 21 22.93 17.85 -4.67
CA VAL A 21 22.80 16.40 -4.41
C VAL A 21 21.54 16.13 -3.62
N VAL A 22 21.29 16.85 -2.53
CA VAL A 22 20.08 16.69 -1.72
C VAL A 22 18.81 16.95 -2.55
N ARG A 23 18.79 18.04 -3.34
CA ARG A 23 17.69 18.36 -4.24
C ARG A 23 17.44 17.24 -5.26
N SER A 24 18.48 16.68 -5.84
CA SER A 24 18.40 15.58 -6.81
C SER A 24 17.80 14.32 -6.16
N ILE A 25 18.24 13.98 -4.95
CA ILE A 25 17.72 12.85 -4.19
C ILE A 25 16.22 13.03 -3.88
N VAL A 26 15.82 14.21 -3.43
CA VAL A 26 14.41 14.51 -3.13
C VAL A 26 13.54 14.46 -4.38
N SER A 27 14.02 15.02 -5.49
CA SER A 27 13.30 14.99 -6.77
C SER A 27 13.12 13.56 -7.27
N PHE A 28 14.17 12.77 -7.27
CA PHE A 28 14.12 11.35 -7.64
C PHE A 28 13.14 10.56 -6.77
N ARG A 29 13.19 10.78 -5.46
CA ARG A 29 12.27 10.15 -4.50
C ARG A 29 10.81 10.48 -4.80
N ASN A 30 10.49 11.72 -5.13
CA ASN A 30 9.13 12.14 -5.45
C ASN A 30 8.63 11.46 -6.73
N GLN A 31 9.43 11.43 -7.79
CA GLN A 31 9.06 10.75 -9.04
C GLN A 31 8.80 9.25 -8.85
N VAL A 32 9.66 8.57 -8.08
CA VAL A 32 9.49 7.14 -7.79
C VAL A 32 8.24 6.89 -6.95
N ASN A 33 7.94 7.76 -5.98
CA ASN A 33 6.75 7.65 -5.16
C ASN A 33 5.46 7.83 -5.98
N GLU A 34 5.40 8.83 -6.83
CA GLU A 34 4.25 9.04 -7.72
C GLU A 34 4.01 7.83 -8.61
N SER A 35 5.06 7.29 -9.22
CA SER A 35 4.95 6.09 -10.04
C SER A 35 4.42 4.87 -9.26
N ILE A 36 4.87 4.67 -8.02
CA ILE A 36 4.42 3.54 -7.19
C ILE A 36 2.98 3.73 -6.72
N GLN A 37 2.58 4.95 -6.40
CA GLN A 37 1.21 5.26 -5.97
C GLN A 37 0.20 5.15 -7.11
N MET A 38 0.61 5.42 -8.35
CA MET A 38 -0.25 5.26 -9.53
C MET A 38 -0.37 3.82 -10.03
N ASP A 39 0.50 2.90 -9.58
CA ASP A 39 0.45 1.48 -9.96
C ASP A 39 -0.30 0.62 -8.93
N LEU A 40 -1.38 1.18 -8.37
CA LEU A 40 -2.28 0.44 -7.50
C LEU A 40 -3.32 -0.31 -8.32
N GLU A 41 -3.64 -1.51 -7.89
CA GLU A 41 -4.70 -2.32 -8.44
C GLU A 41 -5.75 -2.58 -7.37
N VAL A 42 -7.00 -2.36 -7.71
CA VAL A 42 -8.12 -2.57 -6.79
C VAL A 42 -8.61 -4.01 -6.94
N ILE A 43 -8.64 -4.71 -5.83
CA ILE A 43 -9.20 -6.06 -5.73
C ILE A 43 -10.37 -6.04 -4.75
N LYS A 44 -11.45 -6.71 -5.12
CA LYS A 44 -12.63 -6.91 -4.29
C LYS A 44 -12.52 -8.27 -3.63
N VAL A 45 -12.70 -8.31 -2.32
CA VAL A 45 -12.69 -9.55 -1.55
C VAL A 45 -14.13 -9.86 -1.12
N VAL A 46 -14.64 -10.97 -1.62
CA VAL A 46 -16.01 -11.44 -1.32
C VAL A 46 -15.91 -12.72 -0.52
N LYS A 47 -16.56 -12.75 0.63
CA LYS A 47 -16.71 -13.98 1.39
C LYS A 47 -17.87 -14.76 0.82
N LYS A 48 -17.63 -16.02 0.42
CA LYS A 48 -18.70 -16.91 -0.02
C LYS A 48 -19.64 -17.18 1.15
N LYS A 49 -20.94 -16.90 0.97
CA LYS A 49 -21.96 -17.22 1.99
C LYS A 49 -21.96 -18.73 2.23
N LEU A 50 -21.98 -19.13 3.49
CA LEU A 50 -22.21 -20.52 3.85
C LEU A 50 -23.58 -20.98 3.34
N PRO A 51 -23.74 -22.25 2.93
CA PRO A 51 -25.06 -22.78 2.55
C PRO A 51 -26.09 -22.55 3.67
N GLU A 52 -27.30 -22.19 3.29
CA GLU A 52 -28.43 -22.04 4.21
C GLU A 52 -28.60 -23.34 5.05
N GLY A 53 -28.52 -23.22 6.37
CA GLY A 53 -28.64 -24.34 7.30
C GLY A 53 -27.42 -24.59 8.18
N GLN A 54 -26.26 -24.03 7.86
CA GLN A 54 -25.14 -23.98 8.78
C GLN A 54 -25.15 -22.61 9.50
N ASN A 55 -25.84 -22.54 10.61
CA ASN A 55 -25.70 -21.38 11.50
C ASN A 55 -24.24 -21.34 11.98
N PRO A 56 -23.49 -20.30 11.65
CA PRO A 56 -22.18 -20.13 12.23
C PRO A 56 -22.39 -20.07 13.76
N GLY A 57 -21.74 -20.99 14.47
CA GLY A 57 -21.81 -21.00 15.93
C GLY A 57 -21.45 -19.62 16.49
N GLN A 58 -21.95 -19.32 17.68
CA GLN A 58 -21.81 -18.00 18.32
C GLN A 58 -20.35 -17.54 18.46
N ASP A 59 -19.37 -18.42 18.30
CA ASP A 59 -17.95 -18.13 18.36
C ASP A 59 -17.30 -17.89 16.97
N SER A 60 -18.00 -18.17 15.87
CA SER A 60 -17.40 -18.06 14.51
C SER A 60 -17.02 -16.62 14.14
N TRP A 61 -17.77 -15.63 14.61
CA TRP A 61 -17.44 -14.22 14.37
C TRP A 61 -16.17 -13.78 15.10
N ARG A 62 -15.86 -14.36 16.25
CA ARG A 62 -14.60 -14.09 16.99
C ARG A 62 -13.40 -14.65 16.23
N GLU A 63 -13.53 -15.85 15.71
CA GLU A 63 -12.48 -16.46 14.89
C GLU A 63 -12.22 -15.64 13.61
N GLU A 64 -13.27 -15.12 13.00
CA GLU A 64 -13.15 -14.24 11.84
C GLU A 64 -12.46 -12.92 12.16
N ILE A 65 -12.78 -12.30 13.31
CA ILE A 65 -12.10 -11.08 13.76
C ILE A 65 -10.62 -11.36 14.02
N LEU A 66 -10.29 -12.47 14.69
CA LEU A 66 -8.92 -12.87 14.95
C LEU A 66 -8.16 -13.15 13.64
N ALA A 67 -8.79 -13.81 12.67
CA ALA A 67 -8.20 -14.04 11.35
C ALA A 67 -7.93 -12.72 10.62
N MET A 68 -8.85 -11.77 10.69
CA MET A 68 -8.67 -10.44 10.09
C MET A 68 -7.55 -9.65 10.78
N GLU A 69 -7.48 -9.70 12.11
CA GLU A 69 -6.39 -9.08 12.86
C GLU A 69 -5.03 -9.65 12.44
N GLN A 70 -4.92 -10.97 12.34
CA GLN A 70 -3.69 -11.64 11.90
C GLN A 70 -3.34 -11.29 10.45
N LEU A 71 -4.32 -11.19 9.56
CA LEU A 71 -4.12 -10.74 8.19
C LEU A 71 -3.55 -9.32 8.17
N LEU A 72 -4.14 -8.39 8.93
CA LEU A 72 -3.67 -7.00 9.00
C LEU A 72 -2.24 -6.91 9.56
N VAL A 73 -1.92 -7.65 10.61
CA VAL A 73 -0.56 -7.73 11.17
C VAL A 73 0.42 -8.29 10.14
N SER A 74 0.00 -9.33 9.42
CA SER A 74 0.80 -9.95 8.35
C SER A 74 1.08 -8.97 7.22
N LEU A 75 0.07 -8.24 6.76
CA LEU A 75 0.20 -7.20 5.74
C LEU A 75 1.05 -6.02 6.21
N ALA A 76 0.94 -5.62 7.47
CA ALA A 76 1.83 -4.62 8.07
C ALA A 76 3.30 -5.08 8.09
N GLY A 77 3.54 -6.38 8.17
CA GLY A 77 4.86 -7.01 8.08
C GLY A 77 5.52 -6.92 6.69
N PHE A 78 4.75 -6.65 5.63
CA PHE A 78 5.28 -6.33 4.29
C PHE A 78 6.13 -5.06 4.25
N LYS A 79 6.14 -4.30 5.33
CA LYS A 79 7.10 -3.25 5.55
C LYS A 79 8.49 -3.87 5.52
N SER A 80 9.07 -3.96 4.32
CA SER A 80 10.39 -4.49 4.07
C SER A 80 11.35 -4.05 5.18
N LYS A 81 12.11 -4.98 5.74
CA LYS A 81 13.28 -4.69 6.58
C LYS A 81 14.36 -4.04 5.69
N THR A 82 14.01 -2.92 5.14
CA THR A 82 14.82 -2.20 4.17
C THR A 82 15.97 -1.56 4.92
N LYS A 83 17.19 -1.82 4.49
CA LYS A 83 18.39 -1.17 5.01
C LYS A 83 18.15 0.34 5.01
N TRP A 84 18.65 1.04 6.03
CA TRP A 84 18.42 2.48 6.23
C TRP A 84 18.66 3.32 4.96
N PHE A 85 19.63 2.98 4.10
CA PHE A 85 19.88 3.62 2.83
C PHE A 85 18.73 3.53 1.84
N THR A 86 18.10 2.37 1.70
CA THR A 86 16.95 2.18 0.81
C THR A 86 15.70 2.92 1.33
N ARG A 87 15.60 3.14 2.63
CA ARG A 87 14.53 3.94 3.24
C ARG A 87 14.62 5.43 2.89
N ILE A 88 15.82 5.92 2.55
CA ILE A 88 16.01 7.30 2.06
C ILE A 88 15.46 7.45 0.64
N PHE A 89 15.57 6.40 -0.18
CA PHE A 89 15.22 6.46 -1.61
C PHE A 89 13.81 5.92 -1.93
N PHE A 90 13.30 4.97 -1.14
CA PHE A 90 12.04 4.28 -1.43
C PHE A 90 11.10 4.32 -0.22
N ASN A 91 9.86 4.73 -0.45
CA ASN A 91 8.81 4.60 0.55
C ASN A 91 8.33 3.14 0.63
N ALA A 92 7.81 2.78 1.80
CA ALA A 92 7.16 1.49 1.98
C ALA A 92 5.92 1.39 1.06
N PRO A 93 5.64 0.20 0.52
CA PRO A 93 4.41 0.00 -0.23
C PRO A 93 3.20 0.29 0.65
N THR A 94 2.23 1.00 0.10
CA THR A 94 0.98 1.31 0.77
C THR A 94 -0.07 0.30 0.32
N VAL A 95 -0.79 -0.28 1.28
CA VAL A 95 -1.99 -1.08 1.04
C VAL A 95 -3.14 -0.32 1.66
N VAL A 96 -4.20 -0.08 0.88
CA VAL A 96 -5.38 0.63 1.34
C VAL A 96 -6.54 -0.35 1.47
N PHE A 97 -7.22 -0.32 2.61
CA PHE A 97 -8.46 -1.07 2.85
C PHE A 97 -9.63 -0.11 2.73
N GLU A 98 -10.60 -0.51 1.95
CA GLU A 98 -11.83 0.25 1.78
C GLU A 98 -13.03 -0.66 2.05
N ILE A 99 -14.01 -0.12 2.75
CA ILE A 99 -15.29 -0.76 2.98
C ILE A 99 -16.31 0.11 2.26
N ALA A 100 -16.97 -0.44 1.28
CA ALA A 100 -17.96 0.29 0.51
C ALA A 100 -19.29 -0.45 0.46
N ASN A 101 -20.36 0.33 0.56
CA ASN A 101 -21.71 -0.13 0.28
C ASN A 101 -22.20 0.65 -0.95
N PRO A 102 -22.15 0.05 -2.16
CA PRO A 102 -22.68 0.70 -3.35
C PRO A 102 -24.18 0.89 -3.22
N SER A 103 -24.68 2.04 -3.66
CA SER A 103 -26.12 2.39 -3.62
C SER A 103 -27.03 1.40 -4.35
N SER A 104 -26.47 0.58 -5.22
CA SER A 104 -27.17 -0.47 -5.99
C SER A 104 -27.27 -1.81 -5.25
N SER A 105 -26.68 -1.97 -4.08
CA SER A 105 -26.63 -3.22 -3.34
C SER A 105 -26.80 -2.97 -1.84
N GLU A 106 -27.49 -3.87 -1.15
CA GLU A 106 -27.54 -3.89 0.32
C GLU A 106 -26.31 -4.59 0.94
N GLU A 107 -25.38 -5.07 0.11
CA GLU A 107 -24.22 -5.80 0.57
C GLU A 107 -23.02 -4.87 0.80
N ILE A 108 -22.26 -5.16 1.85
CA ILE A 108 -21.01 -4.48 2.17
C ILE A 108 -19.88 -5.22 1.47
N PHE A 109 -19.09 -4.49 0.70
CA PHE A 109 -17.93 -5.03 0.00
C PHE A 109 -16.62 -4.53 0.60
N PHE A 110 -15.64 -5.41 0.60
CA PHE A 110 -14.28 -5.09 1.02
C PHE A 110 -13.40 -4.96 -0.21
N TYR A 111 -12.72 -3.83 -0.31
CA TYR A 111 -11.78 -3.56 -1.38
C TYR A 111 -10.38 -3.39 -0.80
N LEU A 112 -9.39 -3.89 -1.53
CA LEU A 112 -7.98 -3.67 -1.24
C LEU A 112 -7.34 -3.02 -2.46
N SER A 113 -6.75 -1.84 -2.24
CA SER A 113 -5.90 -1.22 -3.24
C SER A 113 -4.45 -1.59 -2.93
N VAL A 114 -3.85 -2.35 -3.82
CA VAL A 114 -2.53 -2.95 -3.62
C VAL A 114 -1.59 -2.62 -4.77
N PRO A 115 -0.29 -2.41 -4.53
CA PRO A 115 0.66 -2.25 -5.63
C PRO A 115 0.69 -3.52 -6.48
N ARG A 116 0.56 -3.36 -7.79
CA ARG A 116 0.47 -4.47 -8.75
C ARG A 116 1.54 -5.55 -8.55
N ARG A 117 2.76 -5.13 -8.24
CA ARG A 117 3.90 -6.04 -7.97
C ARG A 117 3.72 -6.94 -6.74
N PHE A 118 2.86 -6.57 -5.78
CA PHE A 118 2.60 -7.33 -4.56
C PHE A 118 1.26 -8.07 -4.58
N ARG A 119 0.47 -7.90 -5.63
CA ARG A 119 -0.86 -8.45 -5.76
C ARG A 119 -0.87 -9.96 -5.44
N GLU A 120 -0.09 -10.74 -6.15
CA GLU A 120 -0.07 -12.19 -5.98
C GLU A 120 0.29 -12.63 -4.55
N SER A 121 1.24 -11.92 -3.93
CA SER A 121 1.63 -12.20 -2.54
C SER A 121 0.52 -11.88 -1.56
N ILE A 122 -0.21 -10.80 -1.79
CA ILE A 122 -1.32 -10.36 -0.95
C ILE A 122 -2.53 -11.30 -1.14
N GLU A 123 -2.83 -11.71 -2.37
CA GLU A 123 -3.88 -12.71 -2.66
C GLU A 123 -3.60 -14.03 -1.91
N LYS A 124 -2.37 -14.53 -1.98
CA LYS A 124 -1.97 -15.74 -1.24
C LYS A 124 -2.13 -15.58 0.27
N GLN A 125 -1.82 -14.40 0.81
CA GLN A 125 -2.04 -14.13 2.22
C GLN A 125 -3.52 -14.06 2.59
N VAL A 126 -4.34 -13.38 1.79
CA VAL A 126 -5.79 -13.35 2.01
C VAL A 126 -6.35 -14.77 2.01
N HIS A 127 -5.98 -15.61 1.04
CA HIS A 127 -6.42 -17.02 0.99
C HIS A 127 -5.89 -17.86 2.14
N SER A 128 -4.74 -17.54 2.73
CA SER A 128 -4.21 -18.24 3.89
C SER A 128 -5.08 -18.07 5.14
N PHE A 129 -5.65 -16.87 5.33
CA PHE A 129 -6.53 -16.58 6.46
C PHE A 129 -8.01 -16.79 6.13
N PHE A 130 -8.38 -16.61 4.87
CA PHE A 130 -9.75 -16.76 4.36
C PHE A 130 -9.78 -17.67 3.14
N PRO A 131 -9.69 -19.00 3.33
CA PRO A 131 -9.61 -19.95 2.20
C PRO A 131 -10.83 -19.91 1.26
N ASN A 132 -11.98 -19.53 1.80
CA ASN A 132 -13.25 -19.44 1.04
C ASN A 132 -13.51 -18.06 0.44
N ALA A 133 -12.58 -17.11 0.57
CA ALA A 133 -12.72 -15.80 -0.03
C ALA A 133 -12.54 -15.89 -1.55
N VAL A 134 -13.37 -15.17 -2.29
CA VAL A 134 -13.23 -14.97 -3.73
C VAL A 134 -12.62 -13.58 -3.93
N ILE A 135 -11.54 -13.54 -4.69
CA ILE A 135 -10.83 -12.30 -5.01
C ILE A 135 -11.11 -11.97 -6.47
N GLU A 136 -11.74 -10.83 -6.69
CA GLU A 136 -12.10 -10.33 -8.01
C GLU A 136 -11.31 -9.07 -8.30
N LYS A 137 -10.74 -8.98 -9.51
CA LYS A 137 -10.18 -7.72 -9.98
C LYS A 137 -11.32 -6.80 -10.38
N VAL A 138 -11.33 -5.59 -9.83
CA VAL A 138 -12.32 -4.58 -10.15
C VAL A 138 -11.64 -3.49 -10.99
N PRO A 139 -12.25 -3.06 -12.10
CA PRO A 139 -11.78 -1.88 -12.79
C PRO A 139 -11.82 -0.68 -11.82
N ASP A 140 -10.86 0.21 -11.98
CA ASP A 140 -10.76 1.42 -11.16
C ASP A 140 -12.11 2.17 -11.22
N TYR A 141 -12.77 2.30 -10.07
CA TYR A 141 -14.06 2.97 -10.03
C TYR A 141 -13.82 4.46 -9.82
N THR A 142 -14.25 5.25 -10.77
CA THR A 142 -14.32 6.69 -10.61
C THR A 142 -15.58 7.05 -9.85
N ILE A 143 -15.42 7.64 -8.66
CA ILE A 143 -16.53 8.20 -7.87
C ILE A 143 -17.26 9.30 -8.65
N PHE A 144 -16.64 9.84 -9.67
CA PHE A 144 -17.14 10.88 -10.56
C PHE A 144 -17.45 10.32 -11.96
N SER A 145 -18.25 9.25 -12.06
CA SER A 145 -18.85 8.91 -13.36
C SER A 145 -19.84 10.02 -13.73
N PRO A 146 -19.63 10.76 -14.83
CA PRO A 146 -20.70 11.59 -15.35
C PRO A 146 -21.88 10.66 -15.72
N GLU A 147 -23.06 10.95 -15.18
CA GLU A 147 -24.34 10.35 -15.58
C GLU A 147 -24.62 10.58 -17.07
#